data_4cbcd0bdaa8fd85717f518e5eaac420a
#
_entry.id   4cbcd0bdaa8fd85717f518e5eaac420a
#
_cell.length_a   1.000
_cell.length_b   1.000
_cell.length_c   1.000
_cell.angle_alpha   90.00
_cell.angle_beta   90.00
_cell.angle_gamma   90.00
#
_symmetry.space_group_name_H-M   'P 1'
#
loop_
_entity.id
_entity.type
_entity.pdbx_description
1 polymer ?
#
loop_
_entity_poly.entity_id
_entity_poly.type
_entity_poly.pdbx_seq_one_letter_code
_entity_poly.pdbx_strand_id
1 'polypeptide(L)'
;MKIQYASDLHLEFHENSRWLKENPLIAAGDVLILAGDIGYLGDDNYSSHPFWDWCAESFRRTVVIPGNHELYKSFDINDLHEGWQLEIRSNVKVCYNCVIPLAPNIDLIVSTLWAMIHPWDEYQTERGVTDFHRIRNGQFRLSAQRFNQEHERCREFIERSVELSNAKHIIVATHHVPSFELMADEFKGSPINGAFTSELGDFITNSRIEYWIYGHSHRNINKTIGNTRCICNQLGYTFHGEQTDFRRDALIEINDNELQV
;
A
#
# COMPACT_ATOMS: atom_id res chain seq x y z
N MET A 1 17.44 6.29 -10.52
CA MET A 1 16.33 6.91 -9.73
C MET A 1 16.28 6.25 -8.36
N LYS A 2 16.21 7.05 -7.29
CA LYS A 2 16.05 6.55 -5.93
C LYS A 2 14.59 6.64 -5.51
N ILE A 3 14.00 5.52 -5.11
CA ILE A 3 12.60 5.43 -4.70
C ILE A 3 12.57 5.00 -3.24
N GLN A 4 12.16 5.92 -2.38
CA GLN A 4 11.96 5.68 -0.95
C GLN A 4 10.56 5.13 -0.72
N TYR A 5 10.40 4.24 0.26
CA TYR A 5 9.10 3.63 0.55
C TYR A 5 8.87 3.45 2.05
N ALA A 6 7.60 3.58 2.45
CA ALA A 6 7.11 3.32 3.79
C ALA A 6 5.61 2.99 3.72
N SER A 7 5.06 2.43 4.80
CA SER A 7 3.63 2.19 4.98
C SER A 7 3.25 2.16 6.45
N ASP A 8 1.95 2.08 6.71
CA ASP A 8 1.39 1.86 8.04
C ASP A 8 1.88 2.90 9.07
N LEU A 9 1.97 4.18 8.63
CA LEU A 9 2.42 5.27 9.50
C LEU A 9 1.38 5.64 10.54
N HIS A 10 0.10 5.44 10.25
CA HIS A 10 -1.02 5.61 11.17
C HIS A 10 -0.98 6.96 11.92
N LEU A 11 -0.88 8.05 11.14
CA LEU A 11 -0.81 9.42 11.69
C LEU A 11 -2.07 9.82 12.47
N GLU A 12 -3.17 9.09 12.30
CA GLU A 12 -4.40 9.24 13.06
C GLU A 12 -4.26 8.85 14.54
N PHE A 13 -3.24 8.07 14.90
CA PHE A 13 -2.93 7.74 16.29
C PHE A 13 -1.89 8.70 16.87
N HIS A 14 -2.20 9.23 18.03
CA HIS A 14 -1.33 10.21 18.72
C HIS A 14 0.06 9.62 19.00
N GLU A 15 0.13 8.36 19.40
CA GLU A 15 1.38 7.65 19.71
C GLU A 15 2.28 7.57 18.48
N ASN A 16 1.73 7.19 17.31
CA ASN A 16 2.46 7.13 16.07
C ASN A 16 2.94 8.51 15.62
N SER A 17 2.04 9.50 15.65
CA SER A 17 2.39 10.89 15.31
C SER A 17 3.50 11.44 16.20
N ARG A 18 3.46 11.16 17.52
CA ARG A 18 4.50 11.54 18.45
C ARG A 18 5.82 10.84 18.15
N TRP A 19 5.77 9.51 17.91
CA TRP A 19 6.97 8.74 17.60
C TRP A 19 7.65 9.26 16.32
N LEU A 20 6.88 9.54 15.27
CA LEU A 20 7.40 10.09 14.01
C LEU A 20 7.93 11.52 14.17
N LYS A 21 7.41 12.31 15.09
CA LYS A 21 7.96 13.62 15.43
C LYS A 21 9.33 13.51 16.09
N GLU A 22 9.54 12.51 16.96
CA GLU A 22 10.81 12.23 17.64
C GLU A 22 11.78 11.49 16.72
N ASN A 23 11.28 10.71 15.77
CA ASN A 23 12.04 9.87 14.82
C ASN A 23 11.58 10.15 13.38
N PRO A 24 11.76 11.36 12.84
CA PRO A 24 11.23 11.72 11.53
C PRO A 24 11.86 10.88 10.42
N LEU A 25 11.10 10.64 9.35
CA LEU A 25 11.65 10.09 8.11
C LEU A 25 12.82 10.96 7.63
N ILE A 26 13.80 10.32 7.03
CA ILE A 26 14.96 10.98 6.42
C ILE A 26 14.74 10.94 4.91
N ALA A 27 14.68 12.11 4.28
CA ALA A 27 14.54 12.17 2.82
C ALA A 27 15.82 11.66 2.15
N ALA A 28 15.72 10.50 1.50
CA ALA A 28 16.85 9.81 0.86
C ALA A 28 16.56 9.45 -0.61
N GLY A 29 15.32 9.59 -1.06
CA GLY A 29 14.85 9.25 -2.42
C GLY A 29 14.47 10.47 -3.26
N ASP A 30 14.31 10.26 -4.57
CA ASP A 30 13.74 11.24 -5.49
C ASP A 30 12.20 11.22 -5.43
N VAL A 31 11.65 10.02 -5.20
CA VAL A 31 10.22 9.72 -5.12
C VAL A 31 9.94 8.99 -3.81
N LEU A 32 8.82 9.32 -3.16
CA LEU A 32 8.32 8.59 -2.00
C LEU A 32 7.06 7.80 -2.37
N ILE A 33 7.04 6.51 -2.04
CA ILE A 33 5.87 5.66 -2.14
C ILE A 33 5.38 5.35 -0.72
N LEU A 34 4.14 5.69 -0.45
CA LEU A 34 3.47 5.40 0.82
C LEU A 34 2.41 4.31 0.55
N ALA A 35 2.71 3.09 0.98
CA ALA A 35 1.93 1.90 0.63
C ALA A 35 0.76 1.65 1.59
N GLY A 36 -0.02 2.70 1.89
CA GLY A 36 -1.26 2.65 2.64
C GLY A 36 -1.14 2.82 4.14
N ASP A 37 -2.29 3.02 4.76
CA ASP A 37 -2.47 3.22 6.19
C ASP A 37 -1.65 4.39 6.76
N ILE A 38 -1.75 5.53 6.06
CA ILE A 38 -1.12 6.78 6.50
C ILE A 38 -2.05 7.54 7.43
N GLY A 39 -3.38 7.45 7.20
CA GLY A 39 -4.39 8.09 8.03
C GLY A 39 -5.78 7.96 7.43
N TYR A 40 -6.78 8.63 7.99
CA TYR A 40 -8.17 8.56 7.55
C TYR A 40 -8.50 9.62 6.50
N LEU A 41 -8.79 9.23 5.24
CA LEU A 41 -9.22 10.17 4.17
C LEU A 41 -10.51 10.95 4.53
N GLY A 42 -11.39 10.32 5.29
CA GLY A 42 -12.62 10.97 5.77
C GLY A 42 -12.43 11.89 6.98
N ASP A 43 -11.20 12.15 7.42
CA ASP A 43 -10.89 13.10 8.49
C ASP A 43 -10.56 14.47 7.88
N ASP A 44 -11.21 15.52 8.38
CA ASP A 44 -10.96 16.92 7.95
C ASP A 44 -9.48 17.34 8.12
N ASN A 45 -8.75 16.68 9.02
CA ASN A 45 -7.34 16.95 9.28
C ASN A 45 -6.39 16.18 8.37
N TYR A 46 -6.84 15.23 7.57
CA TYR A 46 -5.94 14.42 6.72
C TYR A 46 -5.10 15.30 5.80
N SER A 47 -5.76 16.08 4.95
CA SER A 47 -5.07 16.94 3.96
C SER A 47 -4.31 18.12 4.59
N SER A 48 -4.65 18.52 5.82
CA SER A 48 -3.98 19.61 6.53
C SER A 48 -2.82 19.15 7.42
N HIS A 49 -2.56 17.84 7.52
CA HIS A 49 -1.49 17.34 8.37
C HIS A 49 -0.10 17.82 7.87
N PRO A 50 0.76 18.35 8.76
CA PRO A 50 2.08 18.90 8.38
C PRO A 50 3.02 17.93 7.67
N PHE A 51 2.79 16.64 7.83
CA PHE A 51 3.54 15.59 7.13
C PHE A 51 3.50 15.76 5.60
N TRP A 52 2.37 16.23 5.06
CA TRP A 52 2.22 16.43 3.60
C TRP A 52 3.05 17.59 3.09
N ASP A 53 3.25 18.64 3.88
CA ASP A 53 4.14 19.75 3.53
C ASP A 53 5.58 19.25 3.47
N TRP A 54 6.00 18.49 4.49
CA TRP A 54 7.31 17.85 4.48
C TRP A 54 7.51 16.92 3.26
N CYS A 55 6.51 16.11 2.90
CA CYS A 55 6.58 15.28 1.69
C CYS A 55 6.75 16.13 0.43
N ALA A 56 6.00 17.22 0.33
CA ALA A 56 6.03 18.10 -0.85
C ALA A 56 7.37 18.83 -0.99
N GLU A 57 7.98 19.22 0.11
CA GLU A 57 9.29 19.90 0.13
C GLU A 57 10.46 18.94 -0.09
N SER A 58 10.33 17.67 0.32
CA SER A 58 11.42 16.71 0.36
C SER A 58 11.54 15.84 -0.90
N PHE A 59 10.45 15.62 -1.63
CA PHE A 59 10.42 14.70 -2.77
C PHE A 59 9.89 15.37 -4.03
N ARG A 60 10.44 14.98 -5.17
CA ARG A 60 9.91 15.40 -6.48
C ARG A 60 8.46 14.95 -6.66
N ARG A 61 8.09 13.79 -6.12
CA ARG A 61 6.75 13.22 -6.14
C ARG A 61 6.55 12.31 -4.93
N THR A 62 5.39 12.41 -4.32
CA THR A 62 4.91 11.42 -3.33
C THR A 62 3.64 10.78 -3.84
N VAL A 63 3.63 9.45 -3.87
CA VAL A 63 2.47 8.64 -4.27
C VAL A 63 1.99 7.88 -3.04
N VAL A 64 0.73 8.10 -2.69
CA VAL A 64 0.08 7.42 -1.56
C VAL A 64 -0.92 6.42 -2.12
N ILE A 65 -0.86 5.19 -1.67
CA ILE A 65 -1.86 4.17 -1.96
C ILE A 65 -2.86 4.17 -0.80
N PRO A 66 -4.18 4.17 -1.02
CA PRO A 66 -5.11 3.98 0.08
C PRO A 66 -4.96 2.57 0.67
N GLY A 67 -4.78 2.47 1.99
CA GLY A 67 -5.00 1.24 2.74
C GLY A 67 -6.44 1.14 3.21
N ASN A 68 -6.72 0.19 4.09
CA ASN A 68 -8.06 0.04 4.67
C ASN A 68 -8.37 1.19 5.66
N HIS A 69 -7.39 1.70 6.41
CA HIS A 69 -7.57 2.82 7.33
C HIS A 69 -7.94 4.12 6.62
N GLU A 70 -7.48 4.35 5.41
CA GLU A 70 -7.90 5.49 4.59
C GLU A 70 -9.41 5.56 4.41
N LEU A 71 -10.11 4.39 4.42
CA LEU A 71 -11.56 4.32 4.23
C LEU A 71 -12.35 4.40 5.55
N TYR A 72 -11.68 4.46 6.69
CA TYR A 72 -12.37 4.66 7.97
C TYR A 72 -12.97 6.07 8.05
N LYS A 73 -13.84 6.34 9.02
CA LYS A 73 -14.49 7.66 9.21
C LYS A 73 -15.29 8.14 8.00
N SER A 74 -16.19 7.81 7.46
CA SER A 74 -17.08 8.45 6.45
C SER A 74 -16.65 8.35 4.99
N PHE A 75 -15.42 7.92 4.65
CA PHE A 75 -15.08 7.67 3.26
C PHE A 75 -15.86 6.44 2.76
N ASP A 76 -16.45 6.53 1.56
CA ASP A 76 -17.24 5.45 0.99
C ASP A 76 -16.41 4.66 -0.03
N ILE A 77 -16.37 3.33 0.10
CA ILE A 77 -15.61 2.48 -0.84
C ILE A 77 -16.09 2.64 -2.29
N ASN A 78 -17.34 3.06 -2.48
CA ASN A 78 -17.91 3.30 -3.81
C ASN A 78 -17.38 4.56 -4.50
N ASP A 79 -16.70 5.44 -3.78
CA ASP A 79 -16.04 6.60 -4.37
C ASP A 79 -14.73 6.19 -5.07
N LEU A 80 -14.16 5.01 -4.72
CA LEU A 80 -12.97 4.49 -5.36
C LEU A 80 -13.30 3.80 -6.69
N HIS A 81 -12.59 4.17 -7.73
CA HIS A 81 -12.65 3.57 -9.06
C HIS A 81 -11.27 3.56 -9.71
N GLU A 82 -11.09 2.78 -10.76
CA GLU A 82 -9.83 2.78 -11.51
C GLU A 82 -9.47 4.19 -11.98
N GLY A 83 -8.22 4.59 -11.72
CA GLY A 83 -7.71 5.92 -12.03
C GLY A 83 -8.09 7.02 -11.02
N TRP A 84 -8.75 6.68 -9.91
CA TRP A 84 -9.11 7.66 -8.88
C TRP A 84 -7.86 8.27 -8.24
N GLN A 85 -7.88 9.61 -8.10
CA GLN A 85 -6.80 10.36 -7.48
C GLN A 85 -7.35 11.50 -6.62
N LEU A 86 -6.66 11.76 -5.50
CA LEU A 86 -6.87 12.93 -4.65
C LEU A 86 -5.54 13.69 -4.53
N GLU A 87 -5.54 14.95 -4.95
CA GLU A 87 -4.39 15.83 -4.81
C GLU A 87 -4.36 16.43 -3.39
N ILE A 88 -3.31 16.13 -2.63
CA ILE A 88 -3.07 16.69 -1.30
C ILE A 88 -2.15 17.92 -1.41
N ARG A 89 -1.12 17.85 -2.25
CA ARG A 89 -0.25 18.94 -2.70
C ARG A 89 0.03 18.73 -4.19
N SER A 90 0.57 19.69 -4.86
CA SER A 90 0.82 19.61 -6.32
C SER A 90 1.64 18.39 -6.74
N ASN A 91 2.53 17.92 -5.85
CA ASN A 91 3.39 16.74 -6.04
C ASN A 91 3.12 15.60 -5.05
N VAL A 92 2.04 15.68 -4.26
CA VAL A 92 1.60 14.63 -3.32
C VAL A 92 0.18 14.21 -3.68
N LYS A 93 -0.01 12.96 -4.11
CA LYS A 93 -1.31 12.44 -4.54
C LYS A 93 -1.61 11.09 -3.93
N VAL A 94 -2.85 10.92 -3.50
CA VAL A 94 -3.41 9.59 -3.21
C VAL A 94 -3.92 9.01 -4.52
N CYS A 95 -3.55 7.76 -4.83
CA CYS A 95 -3.84 7.12 -6.11
C CYS A 95 -4.37 5.70 -5.89
N TYR A 96 -5.53 5.41 -6.47
CA TYR A 96 -6.15 4.08 -6.42
C TYR A 96 -6.27 3.51 -7.84
N ASN A 97 -5.72 2.30 -8.03
CA ASN A 97 -5.67 1.62 -9.33
C ASN A 97 -5.18 2.55 -10.46
N CYS A 98 -3.93 3.01 -10.33
CA CYS A 98 -3.28 3.92 -11.28
C CYS A 98 -1.97 3.37 -11.80
N VAL A 99 -1.67 3.63 -13.07
CA VAL A 99 -0.32 3.48 -13.65
C VAL A 99 0.32 4.86 -13.68
N ILE A 100 1.48 5.01 -13.07
CA ILE A 100 2.19 6.28 -12.91
C ILE A 100 3.59 6.15 -13.52
N PRO A 101 3.84 6.74 -14.69
CA PRO A 101 5.19 6.82 -15.23
C PRO A 101 6.08 7.67 -14.31
N LEU A 102 7.11 7.08 -13.74
CA LEU A 102 8.11 7.78 -12.94
C LEU A 102 9.25 8.35 -13.79
N ALA A 103 9.56 7.65 -14.88
CA ALA A 103 10.49 8.03 -15.93
C ALA A 103 10.10 7.31 -17.24
N PRO A 104 10.70 7.62 -18.40
CA PRO A 104 10.35 6.99 -19.69
C PRO A 104 10.35 5.45 -19.65
N ASN A 105 11.25 4.84 -18.88
CA ASN A 105 11.42 3.40 -18.79
C ASN A 105 10.99 2.80 -17.43
N ILE A 106 10.30 3.57 -16.57
CA ILE A 106 9.93 3.14 -15.22
C ILE A 106 8.45 3.39 -14.99
N ASP A 107 7.66 2.34 -14.89
CA ASP A 107 6.25 2.41 -14.50
C ASP A 107 6.07 1.97 -13.05
N LEU A 108 5.28 2.76 -12.31
CA LEU A 108 4.76 2.41 -11.00
C LEU A 108 3.26 2.10 -11.16
N ILE A 109 2.87 0.89 -10.83
CA ILE A 109 1.48 0.42 -10.79
C ILE A 109 1.05 0.38 -9.34
N VAL A 110 0.01 1.13 -8.98
CA VAL A 110 -0.45 1.25 -7.59
C VAL A 110 -1.88 0.78 -7.43
N SER A 111 -2.14 0.06 -6.34
CA SER A 111 -3.45 -0.47 -5.98
C SER A 111 -3.54 -0.76 -4.48
N THR A 112 -4.73 -0.71 -3.89
CA THR A 112 -4.95 -1.25 -2.54
C THR A 112 -4.78 -2.77 -2.53
N LEU A 113 -5.06 -3.44 -3.64
CA LEU A 113 -5.12 -4.89 -3.86
C LEU A 113 -6.27 -5.55 -3.10
N TRP A 114 -6.53 -5.17 -1.83
CA TRP A 114 -7.38 -5.93 -0.94
C TRP A 114 -6.88 -7.38 -0.83
N ALA A 115 -7.74 -8.30 -0.34
CA ALA A 115 -7.38 -9.71 -0.27
C ALA A 115 -8.61 -10.58 -0.53
N MET A 116 -8.46 -11.90 -0.54
CA MET A 116 -9.53 -12.84 -0.85
C MET A 116 -9.93 -13.62 0.39
N ILE A 117 -11.15 -13.38 0.87
CA ILE A 117 -11.75 -14.10 2.00
C ILE A 117 -12.42 -15.36 1.47
N HIS A 118 -12.00 -16.50 1.99
CA HIS A 118 -12.62 -17.78 1.62
C HIS A 118 -14.05 -17.87 2.19
N PRO A 119 -15.03 -18.44 1.49
CA PRO A 119 -16.42 -18.53 1.95
C PRO A 119 -16.61 -19.14 3.35
N TRP A 120 -15.75 -20.07 3.75
CA TRP A 120 -15.79 -20.67 5.09
C TRP A 120 -15.39 -19.73 6.21
N ASP A 121 -14.63 -18.68 5.89
CA ASP A 121 -14.05 -17.75 6.84
C ASP A 121 -14.80 -16.41 6.90
N GLU A 122 -15.78 -16.17 5.99
CA GLU A 122 -16.53 -14.90 5.88
C GLU A 122 -17.11 -14.47 7.23
N TYR A 123 -17.82 -15.39 7.90
CA TYR A 123 -18.49 -15.06 9.16
C TYR A 123 -17.51 -14.65 10.27
N GLN A 124 -16.39 -15.36 10.39
CA GLN A 124 -15.39 -15.04 11.42
C GLN A 124 -14.64 -13.75 11.07
N THR A 125 -14.32 -13.55 9.80
CA THR A 125 -13.65 -12.36 9.29
C THR A 125 -14.50 -11.11 9.47
N GLU A 126 -15.77 -11.13 9.07
CA GLU A 126 -16.68 -9.99 9.24
C GLU A 126 -16.87 -9.58 10.70
N ARG A 127 -16.80 -10.54 11.62
CA ARG A 127 -16.92 -10.26 13.06
C ARG A 127 -15.60 -9.81 13.71
N GLY A 128 -14.49 -10.34 13.23
CA GLY A 128 -13.18 -10.18 13.87
C GLY A 128 -12.33 -9.02 13.32
N VAL A 129 -12.60 -8.59 12.07
CA VAL A 129 -11.80 -7.56 11.40
C VAL A 129 -12.53 -6.22 11.43
N THR A 130 -11.81 -5.18 11.84
CA THR A 130 -12.33 -3.82 12.04
C THR A 130 -12.92 -3.21 10.78
N ASP A 131 -12.42 -3.56 9.61
CA ASP A 131 -12.87 -3.06 8.30
C ASP A 131 -14.37 -3.19 8.09
N PHE A 132 -14.93 -4.36 8.46
CA PHE A 132 -16.36 -4.66 8.31
C PHE A 132 -17.25 -3.85 9.25
N HIS A 133 -16.66 -3.22 10.26
CA HIS A 133 -17.34 -2.33 11.22
C HIS A 133 -17.14 -0.85 10.92
N ARG A 134 -16.11 -0.50 10.14
CA ARG A 134 -15.70 0.89 9.91
C ARG A 134 -15.93 1.36 8.48
N ILE A 135 -15.65 0.55 7.47
CA ILE A 135 -15.72 0.95 6.06
C ILE A 135 -17.19 1.05 5.62
N ARG A 136 -17.51 2.13 4.93
CA ARG A 136 -18.82 2.37 4.36
C ARG A 136 -18.92 1.77 2.95
N ASN A 137 -20.11 1.23 2.67
CA ASN A 137 -20.54 0.77 1.35
C ASN A 137 -21.96 1.33 1.09
N GLY A 138 -22.02 2.60 0.71
CA GLY A 138 -23.28 3.34 0.61
C GLY A 138 -23.96 3.50 1.98
N GLN A 139 -25.15 2.95 2.11
CA GLN A 139 -25.91 2.96 3.37
C GLN A 139 -25.52 1.79 4.32
N PHE A 140 -24.70 0.87 3.83
CA PHE A 140 -24.31 -0.35 4.55
C PHE A 140 -22.85 -0.29 5.02
N ARG A 141 -22.45 -1.28 5.76
CA ARG A 141 -21.06 -1.58 6.04
C ARG A 141 -20.48 -2.49 4.96
N LEU A 142 -19.15 -2.54 4.90
CA LEU A 142 -18.43 -3.49 4.05
C LEU A 142 -18.87 -4.92 4.38
N SER A 143 -19.01 -5.77 3.38
CA SER A 143 -19.22 -7.21 3.51
C SER A 143 -18.05 -7.97 2.90
N ALA A 144 -17.86 -9.24 3.28
CA ALA A 144 -16.86 -10.11 2.70
C ALA A 144 -17.02 -10.22 1.17
N GLN A 145 -18.26 -10.31 0.69
CA GLN A 145 -18.54 -10.31 -0.74
C GLN A 145 -18.04 -9.04 -1.44
N ARG A 146 -18.31 -7.86 -0.87
CA ARG A 146 -17.89 -6.57 -1.45
C ARG A 146 -16.37 -6.41 -1.38
N PHE A 147 -15.74 -6.87 -0.30
CA PHE A 147 -14.30 -6.92 -0.12
C PHE A 147 -13.63 -7.78 -1.22
N ASN A 148 -14.14 -9.00 -1.44
CA ASN A 148 -13.67 -9.90 -2.49
C ASN A 148 -13.86 -9.30 -3.89
N GLN A 149 -14.96 -8.60 -4.16
CA GLN A 149 -15.17 -7.90 -5.42
C GLN A 149 -14.13 -6.81 -5.65
N GLU A 150 -13.74 -6.07 -4.62
CA GLU A 150 -12.66 -5.07 -4.76
C GLU A 150 -11.30 -5.73 -4.99
N HIS A 151 -11.04 -6.86 -4.31
CA HIS A 151 -9.83 -7.63 -4.60
C HIS A 151 -9.75 -8.02 -6.08
N GLU A 152 -10.81 -8.62 -6.63
CA GLU A 152 -10.82 -9.02 -8.04
C GLU A 152 -10.58 -7.85 -8.99
N ARG A 153 -11.23 -6.69 -8.76
CA ARG A 153 -11.00 -5.49 -9.57
C ARG A 153 -9.56 -4.99 -9.51
N CYS A 154 -8.97 -4.99 -8.31
CA CYS A 154 -7.59 -4.57 -8.12
C CYS A 154 -6.60 -5.55 -8.76
N ARG A 155 -6.84 -6.85 -8.61
CA ARG A 155 -6.03 -7.91 -9.22
C ARG A 155 -6.04 -7.80 -10.74
N GLU A 156 -7.23 -7.75 -11.35
CA GLU A 156 -7.38 -7.60 -12.81
C GLU A 156 -6.73 -6.32 -13.33
N PHE A 157 -6.84 -5.22 -12.58
CA PHE A 157 -6.14 -3.96 -12.92
C PHE A 157 -4.64 -4.15 -12.92
N ILE A 158 -4.06 -4.76 -11.88
CA ILE A 158 -2.60 -4.98 -11.78
C ILE A 158 -2.13 -5.89 -12.91
N GLU A 159 -2.76 -7.04 -13.11
CA GLU A 159 -2.40 -8.03 -14.14
C GLU A 159 -2.38 -7.39 -15.53
N ARG A 160 -3.47 -6.71 -15.91
CA ARG A 160 -3.60 -5.99 -17.17
C ARG A 160 -2.56 -4.87 -17.31
N SER A 161 -2.30 -4.11 -16.25
CA SER A 161 -1.35 -3.00 -16.29
C SER A 161 0.08 -3.49 -16.48
N VAL A 162 0.46 -4.61 -15.86
CA VAL A 162 1.77 -5.26 -16.05
C VAL A 162 1.91 -5.79 -17.47
N GLU A 163 0.88 -6.41 -18.04
CA GLU A 163 0.87 -6.92 -19.41
C GLU A 163 1.01 -5.80 -20.43
N LEU A 164 0.29 -4.69 -20.26
CA LEU A 164 0.25 -3.57 -21.19
C LEU A 164 1.44 -2.62 -21.07
N SER A 165 2.18 -2.65 -19.97
CA SER A 165 3.35 -1.78 -19.78
C SER A 165 4.45 -2.10 -20.78
N ASN A 166 5.01 -1.07 -21.41
CA ASN A 166 6.21 -1.17 -22.25
C ASN A 166 7.48 -0.72 -21.50
N ALA A 167 7.36 -0.36 -20.20
CA ALA A 167 8.49 0.06 -19.41
C ALA A 167 9.49 -1.09 -19.21
N LYS A 168 10.77 -0.75 -19.14
CA LYS A 168 11.84 -1.68 -18.82
C LYS A 168 11.78 -2.14 -17.36
N HIS A 169 11.44 -1.21 -16.47
CA HIS A 169 11.32 -1.44 -15.04
C HIS A 169 9.88 -1.27 -14.61
N ILE A 170 9.28 -2.32 -14.07
CA ILE A 170 7.93 -2.31 -13.53
C ILE A 170 8.01 -2.47 -12.02
N ILE A 171 7.44 -1.51 -11.32
CA ILE A 171 7.28 -1.51 -9.87
C ILE A 171 5.78 -1.59 -9.57
N VAL A 172 5.38 -2.57 -8.77
CA VAL A 172 4.03 -2.64 -8.24
C VAL A 172 4.07 -2.21 -6.77
N ALA A 173 3.12 -1.40 -6.36
CA ALA A 173 2.96 -1.06 -4.95
C ALA A 173 1.50 -1.27 -4.53
N THR A 174 1.30 -2.07 -3.49
CA THR A 174 -0.02 -2.38 -2.93
C THR A 174 -0.05 -2.12 -1.42
N HIS A 175 -1.26 -2.05 -0.86
CA HIS A 175 -1.36 -2.03 0.59
C HIS A 175 -1.38 -3.46 1.15
N HIS A 176 -2.33 -4.30 0.70
CA HIS A 176 -2.44 -5.68 1.19
C HIS A 176 -1.28 -6.55 0.71
N VAL A 177 -0.99 -7.58 1.50
CA VAL A 177 0.11 -8.53 1.25
C VAL A 177 -0.19 -9.40 0.03
N PRO A 178 0.69 -9.47 -0.98
CA PRO A 178 0.35 -10.10 -2.26
C PRO A 178 0.55 -11.62 -2.31
N SER A 179 1.17 -12.25 -1.31
CA SER A 179 1.38 -13.70 -1.29
C SER A 179 1.52 -14.24 0.14
N PHE A 180 1.02 -15.45 0.37
CA PHE A 180 1.22 -16.16 1.63
C PHE A 180 2.70 -16.46 1.94
N GLU A 181 3.58 -16.40 0.96
CA GLU A 181 5.03 -16.48 1.18
C GLU A 181 5.60 -15.30 1.99
N LEU A 182 4.85 -14.19 2.05
CA LEU A 182 5.19 -12.96 2.78
C LEU A 182 4.45 -12.83 4.11
N MET A 183 3.70 -13.87 4.48
CA MET A 183 2.98 -13.91 5.75
C MET A 183 3.90 -14.37 6.87
N ALA A 184 3.87 -13.67 8.00
CA ALA A 184 4.60 -14.09 9.20
C ALA A 184 4.06 -15.44 9.73
N ASP A 185 4.96 -16.26 10.25
CA ASP A 185 4.63 -17.62 10.71
C ASP A 185 3.56 -17.62 11.81
N GLU A 186 3.54 -16.60 12.64
CA GLU A 186 2.58 -16.43 13.74
C GLU A 186 1.13 -16.28 13.27
N PHE A 187 0.90 -15.86 12.01
CA PHE A 187 -0.44 -15.66 11.44
C PHE A 187 -0.93 -16.87 10.64
N LYS A 188 -0.06 -17.85 10.37
CA LYS A 188 -0.43 -19.04 9.59
C LYS A 188 -1.57 -19.81 10.25
N GLY A 189 -2.58 -20.15 9.44
CA GLY A 189 -3.77 -20.88 9.90
C GLY A 189 -4.81 -20.04 10.63
N SER A 190 -4.66 -18.72 10.70
CA SER A 190 -5.70 -17.85 11.23
C SER A 190 -6.89 -17.78 10.26
N PRO A 191 -8.13 -17.89 10.74
CA PRO A 191 -9.32 -17.84 9.89
C PRO A 191 -9.61 -16.44 9.31
N ILE A 192 -8.88 -15.40 9.75
CA ILE A 192 -9.04 -14.04 9.22
C ILE A 192 -7.96 -13.65 8.22
N ASN A 193 -7.04 -14.56 7.86
CA ASN A 193 -5.92 -14.27 6.95
C ASN A 193 -6.37 -13.76 5.57
N GLY A 194 -7.52 -14.18 5.11
CA GLY A 194 -8.11 -13.72 3.85
C GLY A 194 -8.46 -12.23 3.82
N ALA A 195 -8.45 -11.53 4.97
CA ALA A 195 -8.57 -10.07 5.01
C ALA A 195 -7.22 -9.34 4.93
N PHE A 196 -6.09 -10.08 4.99
CA PHE A 196 -4.76 -9.47 5.05
C PHE A 196 -3.89 -9.85 3.85
N THR A 197 -4.03 -11.07 3.36
CA THR A 197 -3.08 -11.62 2.38
C THR A 197 -3.82 -12.29 1.23
N SER A 198 -3.44 -11.94 0.01
CA SER A 198 -3.82 -12.60 -1.22
C SER A 198 -2.82 -13.66 -1.60
N GLU A 199 -3.14 -14.51 -2.58
CA GLU A 199 -2.17 -15.46 -3.14
C GLU A 199 -1.97 -15.19 -4.64
N LEU A 200 -0.98 -14.37 -4.93
CA LEU A 200 -0.56 -14.02 -6.29
C LEU A 200 0.87 -14.52 -6.61
N GLY A 201 1.39 -15.49 -5.85
CA GLY A 201 2.75 -15.99 -6.01
C GLY A 201 3.06 -16.50 -7.41
N ASP A 202 2.12 -17.22 -8.03
CA ASP A 202 2.26 -17.70 -9.41
C ASP A 202 2.31 -16.55 -10.41
N PHE A 203 1.45 -15.54 -10.25
CA PHE A 203 1.48 -14.34 -11.10
C PHE A 203 2.80 -13.58 -10.93
N ILE A 204 3.22 -13.34 -9.69
CA ILE A 204 4.48 -12.66 -9.36
C ILE A 204 5.66 -13.39 -10.01
N THR A 205 5.73 -14.72 -9.84
CA THR A 205 6.81 -15.57 -10.39
C THR A 205 6.94 -15.46 -11.90
N ASN A 206 5.81 -15.38 -12.62
CA ASN A 206 5.76 -15.37 -14.07
C ASN A 206 5.73 -13.96 -14.69
N SER A 207 5.73 -12.91 -13.86
CA SER A 207 5.65 -11.53 -14.30
C SER A 207 7.02 -10.91 -14.60
N ARG A 208 7.00 -9.70 -15.18
CA ARG A 208 8.17 -8.85 -15.40
C ARG A 208 8.38 -7.82 -14.28
N ILE A 209 7.69 -7.97 -13.15
CA ILE A 209 7.77 -7.04 -12.04
C ILE A 209 9.15 -7.15 -11.40
N GLU A 210 9.85 -6.02 -11.25
CA GLU A 210 11.16 -5.97 -10.60
C GLU A 210 11.03 -5.85 -9.09
N TYR A 211 10.11 -4.97 -8.64
CA TYR A 211 9.83 -4.76 -7.21
C TYR A 211 8.33 -4.79 -6.95
N TRP A 212 7.95 -5.42 -5.84
CA TRP A 212 6.60 -5.34 -5.27
C TRP A 212 6.70 -4.77 -3.85
N ILE A 213 6.20 -3.54 -3.66
CA ILE A 213 6.18 -2.85 -2.37
C ILE A 213 4.82 -3.10 -1.73
N TYR A 214 4.78 -3.45 -0.44
CA TYR A 214 3.51 -3.73 0.25
C TYR A 214 3.54 -3.29 1.72
N GLY A 215 2.36 -3.33 2.40
CA GLY A 215 2.14 -2.96 3.80
C GLY A 215 1.22 -3.91 4.54
N HIS A 216 0.38 -3.37 5.42
CA HIS A 216 -0.79 -3.96 6.08
C HIS A 216 -0.52 -4.98 7.21
N SER A 217 0.49 -5.79 7.08
CA SER A 217 0.74 -6.88 8.05
C SER A 217 1.46 -6.46 9.32
N HIS A 218 2.01 -5.24 9.35
CA HIS A 218 2.90 -4.72 10.39
C HIS A 218 4.08 -5.67 10.70
N ARG A 219 4.49 -6.47 9.68
CA ARG A 219 5.65 -7.36 9.75
C ARG A 219 6.54 -7.12 8.54
N ASN A 220 7.79 -6.72 8.80
CA ASN A 220 8.74 -6.37 7.75
C ASN A 220 9.42 -7.62 7.18
N ILE A 221 8.73 -8.31 6.27
CA ILE A 221 9.24 -9.51 5.57
C ILE A 221 9.62 -9.13 4.15
N ASN A 222 10.90 -9.30 3.81
CA ASN A 222 11.41 -9.06 2.46
C ASN A 222 11.83 -10.39 1.85
N LYS A 223 11.32 -10.71 0.66
CA LYS A 223 11.59 -11.98 -0.02
C LYS A 223 11.59 -11.80 -1.53
N THR A 224 12.35 -12.62 -2.24
CA THR A 224 12.26 -12.71 -3.69
C THR A 224 11.33 -13.87 -4.09
N ILE A 225 10.32 -13.58 -4.91
CA ILE A 225 9.39 -14.55 -5.50
C ILE A 225 9.62 -14.53 -7.00
N GLY A 226 10.07 -15.64 -7.57
CA GLY A 226 10.56 -15.65 -8.95
C GLY A 226 11.72 -14.68 -9.14
N ASN A 227 11.55 -13.65 -9.98
CA ASN A 227 12.51 -12.58 -10.19
C ASN A 227 12.13 -11.26 -9.47
N THR A 228 10.97 -11.22 -8.84
CA THR A 228 10.41 -10.03 -8.19
C THR A 228 10.91 -9.92 -6.74
N ARG A 229 11.47 -8.77 -6.39
CA ARG A 229 11.81 -8.45 -5.00
C ARG A 229 10.60 -7.88 -4.29
N CYS A 230 9.93 -8.68 -3.46
CA CYS A 230 8.83 -8.26 -2.60
C CYS A 230 9.41 -7.64 -1.32
N ILE A 231 9.09 -6.37 -1.07
CA ILE A 231 9.69 -5.57 0.00
C ILE A 231 8.64 -4.74 0.72
N CYS A 232 8.87 -4.48 2.00
CA CYS A 232 8.04 -3.60 2.81
C CYS A 232 8.86 -2.82 3.83
N ASN A 233 8.29 -1.74 4.36
CA ASN A 233 8.87 -0.93 5.43
C ASN A 233 7.72 -0.31 6.22
N GLN A 234 7.13 -1.11 7.09
CA GLN A 234 5.92 -0.84 7.83
C GLN A 234 6.27 -0.33 9.22
N LEU A 235 5.70 0.82 9.63
CA LEU A 235 5.88 1.33 10.99
C LEU A 235 5.05 0.51 11.99
N GLY A 236 3.80 0.24 11.63
CA GLY A 236 2.84 -0.42 12.51
C GLY A 236 2.45 0.41 13.73
N TYR A 237 1.81 -0.21 14.69
CA TYR A 237 1.37 0.47 15.91
C TYR A 237 2.51 0.61 16.91
N THR A 238 2.99 1.84 17.14
CA THR A 238 4.10 2.11 18.06
C THR A 238 3.77 1.77 19.51
N PHE A 239 2.50 1.86 19.90
CA PHE A 239 2.02 1.46 21.23
C PHE A 239 1.98 -0.06 21.45
N HIS A 240 2.14 -0.85 20.37
CA HIS A 240 2.35 -2.30 20.44
C HIS A 240 3.81 -2.70 20.23
N GLY A 241 4.71 -1.74 19.98
CA GLY A 241 6.13 -2.00 19.80
C GLY A 241 6.48 -2.58 18.40
N GLU A 242 5.63 -2.35 17.40
CA GLU A 242 5.79 -2.94 16.05
C GLU A 242 6.85 -2.24 15.19
N GLN A 243 7.31 -1.05 15.58
CA GLN A 243 8.22 -0.18 14.84
C GLN A 243 9.69 -0.65 14.83
N THR A 244 10.03 -1.76 15.47
CA THR A 244 11.43 -2.15 15.74
C THR A 244 12.29 -2.29 14.49
N ASP A 245 11.71 -2.79 13.39
CA ASP A 245 12.41 -3.01 12.12
C ASP A 245 12.14 -1.91 11.09
N PHE A 246 11.42 -0.86 11.48
CA PHE A 246 11.13 0.27 10.60
C PHE A 246 12.39 1.10 10.33
N ARG A 247 12.67 1.36 9.06
CA ARG A 247 13.78 2.20 8.61
C ARG A 247 13.27 3.55 8.15
N ARG A 248 13.90 4.60 8.64
CA ARG A 248 13.52 5.98 8.33
C ARG A 248 13.91 6.43 6.92
N ASP A 249 14.76 5.64 6.24
CA ASP A 249 15.39 5.93 4.96
C ASP A 249 15.34 4.75 3.97
N ALA A 250 14.42 3.80 4.14
CA ALA A 250 14.35 2.63 3.27
C ALA A 250 14.11 3.04 1.81
N LEU A 251 14.99 2.64 0.91
CA LEU A 251 14.92 2.97 -0.51
C LEU A 251 15.39 1.82 -1.41
N ILE A 252 14.97 1.88 -2.66
CA ILE A 252 15.51 1.11 -3.77
C ILE A 252 16.13 2.05 -4.81
N GLU A 253 17.11 1.55 -5.56
CA GLU A 253 17.73 2.29 -6.65
C GLU A 253 17.46 1.56 -7.98
N ILE A 254 16.81 2.26 -8.91
CA ILE A 254 16.63 1.79 -10.29
C ILE A 254 17.71 2.45 -11.14
N ASN A 255 18.61 1.63 -11.66
CA ASN A 255 19.71 2.08 -12.53
C ASN A 255 19.28 1.93 -13.99
N ASP A 256 18.83 3.01 -14.60
CA ASP A 256 18.55 3.08 -16.02
C ASP A 256 19.79 3.67 -16.73
N ASN A 257 20.66 2.78 -17.19
CA ASN A 257 21.93 3.17 -17.85
C ASN A 257 21.73 3.77 -19.26
N GLU A 258 20.51 3.99 -19.72
CA GLU A 258 20.21 4.53 -21.06
C GLU A 258 19.99 6.06 -21.08
N LEU A 259 20.18 6.76 -19.97
CA LEU A 259 20.06 8.23 -19.91
C LEU A 259 21.33 9.00 -20.35
N GLN A 260 22.30 8.32 -20.99
CA GLN A 260 23.50 8.98 -21.57
C GLN A 260 23.68 8.58 -23.03
N VAL A 261 22.88 9.11 -23.92
CA VAL A 261 23.27 9.38 -25.33
C VAL A 261 22.56 10.66 -25.79
#